data_32f3a7be014bc9a9cee4b57ab38aa448
#
_entry.id   32f3a7be014bc9a9cee4b57ab38aa448
#
_cell.length_a   1.000
_cell.length_b   1.000
_cell.length_c   1.000
_cell.angle_alpha   90.00
_cell.angle_beta   90.00
_cell.angle_gamma   90.00
#
_symmetry.space_group_name_H-M   'P 1'
#
loop_
_entity.id
_entity.type
_entity.pdbx_description
1 polymer ?
#
loop_
_entity_poly.entity_id
_entity_poly.type
_entity_poly.pdbx_seq_one_letter_code
_entity_poly.pdbx_strand_id
1 'polypeptide(L)'
;MKNCVVRNYDGGITTTPAQLVSPRSVAELQVILSDASQYPSPVRAMGSYHSLTPCASSDGTIVDMSRMNRIIDIDRHTMTITAEAGLQLVAASRVLRRQKLQFVTNIEIGNMTLGAAACCHTKDGLDGGEFGQVGSYLTALKWVTPNGALAEASETSNPELLRLMRASYGLCGIVYEVTLRIKPLEAIHFGYLPRPVDQLTHKEVDAIIDASEGLICWTVGRKAHFQTRTKIDKVGPFGALFAAGRRRLWNHTEARIGRFIDRRIPTKVLRSAAHDAWFASSKLLMSTLHLIGGATLYNPDKTIDYSRTPASAKYAFTFWAFPRGQWLDTLRAYLEFSEQYYRQHDFRCNMPLGSYFIRKDVHSLLSYSYDGDIFSIDPIHAYTDKAAWDAFLQAFNDFACKMNGIPLLNQSPFVARQHVEAAYGVRWTEFSTKVREADPERRMVNPFFAGLLS
;
A
#
# COMPACT_ATOMS: atom_id res chain seq x y z
N MET A 1 21.39 -28.33 -0.19
CA MET A 1 20.77 -27.21 0.58
C MET A 1 19.27 -27.35 0.50
N LYS A 2 18.51 -27.19 1.62
CA LYS A 2 17.04 -27.21 1.54
C LYS A 2 16.60 -25.99 0.75
N ASN A 3 15.87 -26.17 -0.34
CA ASN A 3 15.26 -25.08 -1.09
C ASN A 3 14.37 -24.25 -0.16
N CYS A 4 14.80 -23.02 0.16
CA CYS A 4 14.03 -22.12 1.00
C CYS A 4 12.92 -21.49 0.15
N VAL A 5 11.66 -21.77 0.48
CA VAL A 5 10.50 -21.20 -0.21
C VAL A 5 10.03 -19.96 0.54
N VAL A 6 10.06 -18.81 -0.12
CA VAL A 6 9.57 -17.53 0.40
C VAL A 6 8.19 -17.23 -0.21
N ARG A 7 7.26 -16.79 0.63
CA ARG A 7 5.88 -16.44 0.21
C ARG A 7 5.51 -15.06 0.69
N ASN A 8 4.80 -14.34 -0.16
CA ASN A 8 4.26 -13.03 0.23
C ASN A 8 3.09 -13.17 1.24
N TYR A 9 2.57 -12.04 1.70
CA TYR A 9 1.54 -11.96 2.74
C TYR A 9 0.31 -12.84 2.46
N ASP A 10 -0.28 -12.75 1.27
CA ASP A 10 -1.50 -13.49 0.91
C ASP A 10 -1.23 -14.92 0.42
N GLY A 11 0.03 -15.26 0.16
CA GLY A 11 0.47 -16.55 -0.37
C GLY A 11 0.30 -16.69 -1.89
N GLY A 12 -0.12 -15.63 -2.58
CA GLY A 12 -0.31 -15.60 -4.03
C GLY A 12 0.99 -15.58 -4.83
N ILE A 13 2.09 -15.14 -4.22
CA ILE A 13 3.43 -15.10 -4.81
C ILE A 13 4.35 -16.04 -4.04
N THR A 14 5.04 -16.89 -4.76
CA THR A 14 6.03 -17.82 -4.21
C THR A 14 7.32 -17.70 -5.00
N THR A 15 8.46 -17.63 -4.31
CA THR A 15 9.78 -17.62 -4.92
C THR A 15 10.73 -18.57 -4.18
N THR A 16 11.67 -19.13 -4.89
CA THR A 16 12.68 -20.04 -4.36
C THR A 16 14.06 -19.50 -4.72
N PRO A 17 14.60 -18.57 -3.90
CA PRO A 17 15.89 -17.96 -4.20
C PRO A 17 17.03 -18.98 -4.04
N ALA A 18 18.10 -18.80 -4.82
CA ALA A 18 19.35 -19.53 -4.63
C ALA A 18 19.97 -19.22 -3.26
N GLN A 19 19.85 -17.98 -2.79
CA GLN A 19 20.31 -17.52 -1.48
C GLN A 19 19.22 -16.72 -0.76
N LEU A 20 18.99 -17.02 0.52
CA LEU A 20 18.22 -16.18 1.44
C LEU A 20 19.15 -15.80 2.60
N VAL A 21 19.46 -14.50 2.69
CA VAL A 21 20.42 -13.97 3.67
C VAL A 21 19.76 -12.89 4.53
N SER A 22 20.19 -12.76 5.78
CA SER A 22 19.65 -11.80 6.74
C SER A 22 20.78 -11.02 7.40
N PRO A 23 21.28 -9.96 6.76
CA PRO A 23 22.41 -9.17 7.27
C PRO A 23 22.08 -8.47 8.58
N ARG A 24 23.11 -8.25 9.39
CA ARG A 24 23.03 -7.53 10.67
C ARG A 24 23.82 -6.24 10.68
N SER A 25 24.57 -5.97 9.62
CA SER A 25 25.42 -4.80 9.49
C SER A 25 25.51 -4.32 8.06
N VAL A 26 25.93 -3.06 7.92
CA VAL A 26 26.21 -2.44 6.63
C VAL A 26 27.35 -3.15 5.90
N ALA A 27 28.36 -3.59 6.63
CA ALA A 27 29.49 -4.33 6.06
C ALA A 27 29.04 -5.67 5.42
N GLU A 28 28.11 -6.39 6.07
CA GLU A 28 27.52 -7.59 5.47
C GLU A 28 26.73 -7.28 4.20
N LEU A 29 25.97 -6.17 4.17
CA LEU A 29 25.27 -5.71 2.95
C LEU A 29 26.24 -5.37 1.81
N GLN A 30 27.37 -4.74 2.13
CA GLN A 30 28.40 -4.43 1.14
C GLN A 30 28.99 -5.69 0.50
N VAL A 31 29.28 -6.70 1.32
CA VAL A 31 29.76 -8.02 0.82
C VAL A 31 28.71 -8.68 -0.07
N ILE A 32 27.42 -8.69 0.35
CA ILE A 32 26.33 -9.29 -0.43
C ILE A 32 26.20 -8.64 -1.81
N LEU A 33 26.35 -7.32 -1.90
CA LEU A 33 26.21 -6.61 -3.17
C LEU A 33 27.46 -6.65 -4.04
N SER A 34 28.66 -6.65 -3.44
CA SER A 34 29.92 -6.66 -4.19
C SER A 34 30.33 -8.06 -4.68
N ASP A 35 29.94 -9.14 -4.01
CA ASP A 35 30.31 -10.51 -4.37
C ASP A 35 29.18 -11.23 -5.14
N ALA A 36 29.18 -11.05 -6.45
CA ALA A 36 28.21 -11.68 -7.33
C ALA A 36 28.42 -13.22 -7.46
N SER A 37 29.60 -13.73 -7.13
CA SER A 37 29.91 -15.15 -7.21
C SER A 37 29.25 -15.94 -6.07
N GLN A 38 29.24 -15.38 -4.89
CA GLN A 38 28.59 -15.95 -3.71
C GLN A 38 27.11 -15.60 -3.64
N TYR A 39 26.71 -14.39 -4.06
CA TYR A 39 25.34 -13.88 -3.98
C TYR A 39 24.81 -13.60 -5.38
N PRO A 40 24.24 -14.59 -6.08
CA PRO A 40 23.84 -14.45 -7.49
C PRO A 40 22.72 -13.42 -7.67
N SER A 41 22.76 -12.76 -8.85
CA SER A 41 21.72 -11.85 -9.32
C SER A 41 20.46 -12.62 -9.76
N PRO A 42 19.27 -11.97 -9.70
CA PRO A 42 19.05 -10.64 -9.16
C PRO A 42 19.10 -10.63 -7.64
N VAL A 43 19.55 -9.52 -7.04
CA VAL A 43 19.55 -9.31 -5.59
C VAL A 43 18.35 -8.44 -5.22
N ARG A 44 17.47 -8.93 -4.34
CA ARG A 44 16.25 -8.18 -3.94
C ARG A 44 16.15 -8.03 -2.43
N ALA A 45 15.98 -6.80 -1.97
CA ALA A 45 15.65 -6.56 -0.57
C ALA A 45 14.21 -6.98 -0.26
N MET A 46 14.01 -7.64 0.86
CA MET A 46 12.73 -8.06 1.38
C MET A 46 12.52 -7.48 2.79
N GLY A 47 11.41 -6.75 2.97
CA GLY A 47 10.89 -6.41 4.28
C GLY A 47 9.90 -7.47 4.76
N SER A 48 8.66 -7.08 5.07
CA SER A 48 7.60 -8.03 5.49
C SER A 48 6.88 -8.74 4.34
N TYR A 49 7.33 -8.54 3.12
CA TYR A 49 6.83 -9.12 1.87
C TYR A 49 5.30 -8.99 1.70
N HIS A 50 4.81 -7.76 1.85
CA HIS A 50 3.40 -7.42 1.69
C HIS A 50 3.01 -7.10 0.25
N SER A 51 3.97 -6.98 -0.66
CA SER A 51 3.73 -6.70 -2.08
C SER A 51 2.82 -7.75 -2.71
N LEU A 52 1.86 -7.30 -3.51
CA LEU A 52 0.96 -8.15 -4.30
C LEU A 52 1.48 -8.38 -5.72
N THR A 53 2.65 -7.83 -6.03
CA THR A 53 3.42 -8.07 -7.26
C THR A 53 4.76 -8.73 -6.92
N PRO A 54 5.42 -9.40 -7.88
CA PRO A 54 6.72 -10.02 -7.66
C PRO A 54 7.89 -9.03 -7.53
N CYS A 55 7.65 -7.77 -7.15
CA CYS A 55 8.69 -6.72 -7.11
C CYS A 55 9.86 -7.03 -6.15
N ALA A 56 9.63 -7.84 -5.11
CA ALA A 56 10.67 -8.29 -4.18
C ALA A 56 11.10 -9.74 -4.39
N SER A 57 10.55 -10.45 -5.40
CA SER A 57 10.92 -11.82 -5.73
C SER A 57 12.30 -11.89 -6.36
N SER A 58 13.02 -13.00 -6.13
CA SER A 58 14.27 -13.32 -6.79
C SER A 58 14.48 -14.83 -6.83
N ASP A 59 15.01 -15.33 -7.92
CA ASP A 59 15.60 -16.66 -8.07
C ASP A 59 17.10 -16.67 -7.71
N GLY A 60 17.75 -15.49 -7.70
CA GLY A 60 19.11 -15.28 -7.21
C GLY A 60 19.18 -15.12 -5.69
N THR A 61 19.34 -13.89 -5.21
CA THR A 61 19.51 -13.61 -3.77
C THR A 61 18.36 -12.76 -3.23
N ILE A 62 17.73 -13.20 -2.15
CA ILE A 62 16.84 -12.40 -1.32
C ILE A 62 17.56 -11.96 -0.05
N VAL A 63 17.52 -10.66 0.22
CA VAL A 63 18.10 -10.04 1.41
C VAL A 63 16.97 -9.66 2.37
N ASP A 64 16.78 -10.48 3.40
CA ASP A 64 15.80 -10.21 4.47
C ASP A 64 16.35 -9.17 5.44
N MET A 65 15.76 -7.98 5.41
CA MET A 65 16.18 -6.83 6.21
C MET A 65 15.73 -6.88 7.67
N SER A 66 15.01 -7.91 8.10
CA SER A 66 14.37 -7.99 9.42
C SER A 66 15.32 -7.89 10.62
N ARG A 67 16.62 -8.15 10.41
CA ARG A 67 17.65 -8.06 11.47
C ARG A 67 18.28 -6.68 11.62
N MET A 68 18.09 -5.78 10.66
CA MET A 68 18.46 -4.37 10.73
C MET A 68 17.23 -3.55 11.10
N ASN A 69 16.83 -3.55 12.38
CA ASN A 69 15.53 -3.09 12.85
C ASN A 69 15.59 -2.17 14.08
N ARG A 70 16.68 -1.48 14.31
CA ARG A 70 16.87 -0.57 15.46
C ARG A 70 16.35 0.83 15.14
N ILE A 71 15.83 1.51 16.16
CA ILE A 71 15.72 2.97 16.17
C ILE A 71 17.10 3.51 16.52
N ILE A 72 17.60 4.42 15.68
CA ILE A 72 18.90 5.06 15.86
C ILE A 72 18.74 6.33 16.67
N ASP A 73 17.77 7.17 16.29
CA ASP A 73 17.50 8.44 16.96
C ASP A 73 16.04 8.87 16.80
N ILE A 74 15.55 9.66 17.77
CA ILE A 74 14.27 10.39 17.71
C ILE A 74 14.55 11.83 18.13
N ASP A 75 14.76 12.69 17.16
CA ASP A 75 15.04 14.10 17.37
C ASP A 75 13.73 14.92 17.43
N ARG A 76 13.46 15.46 18.63
CA ARG A 76 12.29 16.31 18.88
C ARG A 76 12.47 17.74 18.40
N HIS A 77 13.69 18.18 18.13
CA HIS A 77 13.96 19.52 17.65
C HIS A 77 13.67 19.61 16.15
N THR A 78 14.17 18.65 15.38
CA THR A 78 13.92 18.55 13.94
C THR A 78 12.64 17.79 13.60
N MET A 79 12.00 17.19 14.61
CA MET A 79 10.81 16.33 14.45
C MET A 79 11.04 15.22 13.45
N THR A 80 12.10 14.43 13.69
CA THR A 80 12.48 13.29 12.84
C THR A 80 12.72 12.02 13.65
N ILE A 81 12.56 10.88 13.00
CA ILE A 81 13.02 9.58 13.47
C ILE A 81 14.00 9.00 12.47
N THR A 82 15.19 8.61 12.93
CA THR A 82 16.17 7.86 12.14
C THR A 82 16.18 6.42 12.63
N ALA A 83 16.05 5.49 11.69
CA ALA A 83 15.98 4.07 12.01
C ALA A 83 16.55 3.19 10.89
N GLU A 84 16.93 1.96 11.25
CA GLU A 84 17.29 0.93 10.28
C GLU A 84 16.08 0.55 9.44
N ALA A 85 16.33 0.28 8.16
CA ALA A 85 15.28 0.08 7.14
C ALA A 85 14.37 -1.13 7.37
N GLY A 86 14.84 -2.15 8.10
CA GLY A 86 14.06 -3.34 8.45
C GLY A 86 13.11 -3.16 9.65
N LEU A 87 13.12 -2.01 10.34
CA LEU A 87 12.19 -1.72 11.42
C LEU A 87 10.77 -1.61 10.88
N GLN A 88 9.81 -2.29 11.51
CA GLN A 88 8.41 -2.22 11.11
C GLN A 88 7.75 -0.92 11.60
N LEU A 89 6.88 -0.33 10.77
CA LEU A 89 6.10 0.86 11.11
C LEU A 89 5.35 0.72 12.43
N VAL A 90 4.69 -0.41 12.66
CA VAL A 90 3.93 -0.66 13.90
C VAL A 90 4.84 -0.71 15.14
N ALA A 91 6.07 -1.17 15.01
CA ALA A 91 7.05 -1.20 16.10
C ALA A 91 7.54 0.22 16.42
N ALA A 92 7.92 0.99 15.40
CA ALA A 92 8.31 2.39 15.54
C ALA A 92 7.15 3.25 16.09
N SER A 93 5.93 3.07 15.57
CA SER A 93 4.72 3.78 16.03
C SER A 93 4.44 3.57 17.52
N ARG A 94 4.68 2.36 18.05
CA ARG A 94 4.52 2.09 19.49
C ARG A 94 5.50 2.90 20.36
N VAL A 95 6.74 3.06 19.89
CA VAL A 95 7.76 3.87 20.59
C VAL A 95 7.41 5.35 20.51
N LEU A 96 7.10 5.86 19.31
CA LEU A 96 6.69 7.24 19.09
C LEU A 96 5.47 7.61 19.95
N ARG A 97 4.43 6.75 19.96
CA ARG A 97 3.21 6.98 20.74
C ARG A 97 3.46 7.13 22.24
N ARG A 98 4.38 6.34 22.83
CA ARG A 98 4.76 6.48 24.24
C ARG A 98 5.36 7.86 24.53
N GLN A 99 5.96 8.47 23.52
CA GLN A 99 6.54 9.81 23.56
C GLN A 99 5.56 10.91 23.14
N LYS A 100 4.26 10.59 22.92
CA LYS A 100 3.23 11.48 22.38
C LYS A 100 3.56 12.01 20.98
N LEU A 101 4.22 11.18 20.16
CA LEU A 101 4.58 11.43 18.79
C LEU A 101 3.94 10.40 17.86
N GLN A 102 3.92 10.70 16.55
CA GLN A 102 3.48 9.80 15.49
C GLN A 102 4.20 10.10 14.19
N PHE A 103 4.16 9.18 13.23
CA PHE A 103 4.48 9.51 11.83
C PHE A 103 3.49 10.54 11.30
N VAL A 104 3.92 11.37 10.34
CA VAL A 104 3.02 12.34 9.70
C VAL A 104 1.90 11.56 8.98
N THR A 105 2.25 10.55 8.20
CA THR A 105 1.28 9.64 7.57
C THR A 105 1.35 8.26 8.23
N ASN A 106 0.20 7.76 8.73
CA ASN A 106 0.07 6.45 9.35
C ASN A 106 -0.77 5.53 8.45
N ILE A 107 -0.11 4.71 7.66
CA ILE A 107 -0.78 3.75 6.76
C ILE A 107 -1.39 2.57 7.51
N GLU A 108 -2.38 1.90 6.90
CA GLU A 108 -3.04 0.75 7.54
C GLU A 108 -2.13 -0.47 7.66
N ILE A 109 -1.18 -0.69 6.74
CA ILE A 109 -0.26 -1.84 6.74
C ILE A 109 0.88 -1.62 7.74
N GLY A 110 0.62 -1.91 9.01
CA GLY A 110 1.54 -1.61 10.10
C GLY A 110 2.81 -2.46 10.17
N ASN A 111 2.79 -3.66 9.66
CA ASN A 111 3.98 -4.51 9.60
C ASN A 111 4.88 -4.25 8.39
N MET A 112 4.58 -3.27 7.54
CA MET A 112 5.50 -2.80 6.52
C MET A 112 6.77 -2.25 7.16
N THR A 113 7.94 -2.55 6.59
CA THR A 113 9.23 -2.00 7.07
C THR A 113 9.44 -0.57 6.62
N LEU A 114 10.21 0.21 7.38
CA LEU A 114 10.46 1.62 7.07
C LEU A 114 11.15 1.80 5.72
N GLY A 115 12.12 0.94 5.38
CA GLY A 115 12.77 0.98 4.07
C GLY A 115 11.80 0.72 2.92
N ALA A 116 10.87 -0.25 3.08
CA ALA A 116 9.83 -0.47 2.10
C ALA A 116 8.84 0.71 2.01
N ALA A 117 8.45 1.30 3.15
CA ALA A 117 7.56 2.45 3.20
C ALA A 117 8.17 3.72 2.57
N ALA A 118 9.51 3.85 2.67
CA ALA A 118 10.27 4.96 2.08
C ALA A 118 10.47 4.80 0.56
N CYS A 119 10.70 3.56 0.09
CA CYS A 119 11.15 3.28 -1.27
C CYS A 119 10.11 2.58 -2.16
N CYS A 120 8.91 2.28 -1.65
CA CYS A 120 7.78 1.78 -2.44
C CYS A 120 6.57 2.69 -2.26
N HIS A 121 5.63 2.63 -3.17
CA HIS A 121 4.37 3.35 -3.02
C HIS A 121 3.60 2.87 -1.79
N THR A 122 3.09 3.83 -1.05
CA THR A 122 2.17 3.64 0.07
C THR A 122 0.93 4.50 -0.13
N LYS A 123 -0.13 4.23 0.61
CA LYS A 123 -1.37 5.01 0.53
C LYS A 123 -2.02 5.18 1.88
N ASP A 124 -2.51 6.36 2.15
CA ASP A 124 -3.46 6.66 3.22
C ASP A 124 -4.38 7.80 2.78
N GLY A 125 -5.65 7.74 3.15
CA GLY A 125 -6.53 8.89 3.03
C GLY A 125 -6.01 10.00 3.94
N LEU A 126 -5.99 11.20 3.43
CA LEU A 126 -5.37 12.38 4.03
C LEU A 126 -5.71 12.62 5.49
N ASP A 127 -4.77 13.26 6.16
CA ASP A 127 -4.94 13.83 7.50
C ASP A 127 -4.55 15.33 7.45
N GLY A 128 -5.53 16.20 7.16
CA GLY A 128 -5.37 17.64 7.34
C GLY A 128 -4.38 18.34 6.39
N GLY A 129 -4.41 18.00 5.12
CA GLY A 129 -3.60 18.68 4.10
C GLY A 129 -2.24 18.05 3.85
N GLU A 130 -1.95 16.92 4.48
CA GLU A 130 -0.71 16.19 4.34
C GLU A 130 -0.73 15.22 3.14
N PHE A 131 0.44 14.72 2.72
CA PHE A 131 0.54 13.74 1.64
C PHE A 131 0.18 12.33 2.14
N GLY A 132 -0.47 11.56 1.30
CA GLY A 132 -0.91 10.20 1.63
C GLY A 132 0.18 9.12 1.48
N GLN A 133 1.43 9.48 1.18
CA GLN A 133 2.54 8.57 0.98
C GLN A 133 3.62 8.76 2.06
N VAL A 134 4.09 7.68 2.67
CA VAL A 134 5.15 7.73 3.70
C VAL A 134 6.47 8.24 3.11
N GLY A 135 6.80 7.84 1.89
CA GLY A 135 8.00 8.29 1.18
C GLY A 135 8.10 9.81 1.00
N SER A 136 6.97 10.53 1.00
CA SER A 136 6.95 11.99 0.89
C SER A 136 7.55 12.69 2.11
N TYR A 137 7.60 12.00 3.24
CA TYR A 137 8.17 12.47 4.50
C TYR A 137 9.56 11.93 4.79
N LEU A 138 10.17 11.25 3.83
CA LEU A 138 11.57 10.84 3.90
C LEU A 138 12.47 12.07 3.73
N THR A 139 13.25 12.42 4.74
CA THR A 139 14.18 13.57 4.73
C THR A 139 15.60 13.18 4.37
N ALA A 140 15.99 11.94 4.68
CA ALA A 140 17.27 11.38 4.31
C ALA A 140 17.22 9.86 4.25
N LEU A 141 18.13 9.26 3.47
CA LEU A 141 18.36 7.82 3.49
C LEU A 141 19.81 7.49 3.17
N LYS A 142 20.24 6.29 3.63
CA LYS A 142 21.51 5.70 3.27
C LYS A 142 21.30 4.30 2.71
N TRP A 143 22.07 3.95 1.69
CA TRP A 143 21.97 2.64 1.03
C TRP A 143 23.32 2.11 0.56
N VAL A 144 23.34 0.83 0.29
CA VAL A 144 24.46 0.19 -0.41
C VAL A 144 24.05 0.08 -1.88
N THR A 145 24.87 0.65 -2.75
CA THR A 145 24.65 0.63 -4.22
C THR A 145 24.84 -0.78 -4.79
N PRO A 146 24.37 -1.06 -6.02
CA PRO A 146 24.48 -2.40 -6.61
C PRO A 146 25.90 -2.98 -6.66
N ASN A 147 26.94 -2.13 -6.69
CA ASN A 147 28.35 -2.53 -6.68
C ASN A 147 28.99 -2.58 -5.28
N GLY A 148 28.21 -2.43 -4.20
CA GLY A 148 28.69 -2.52 -2.82
C GLY A 148 29.19 -1.22 -2.21
N ALA A 149 29.16 -0.08 -2.92
CA ALA A 149 29.58 1.21 -2.38
C ALA A 149 28.48 1.80 -1.46
N LEU A 150 28.88 2.66 -0.52
CA LEU A 150 27.96 3.41 0.34
C LEU A 150 27.52 4.69 -0.37
N ALA A 151 26.24 5.01 -0.23
CA ALA A 151 25.66 6.23 -0.76
C ALA A 151 24.62 6.80 0.21
N GLU A 152 24.40 8.12 0.12
CA GLU A 152 23.41 8.83 0.90
C GLU A 152 22.78 9.97 0.11
N ALA A 153 21.55 10.31 0.45
CA ALA A 153 20.84 11.46 -0.08
C ALA A 153 19.92 12.05 0.99
N SER A 154 19.75 13.38 0.94
CA SER A 154 18.85 14.09 1.83
C SER A 154 18.19 15.26 1.10
N GLU A 155 17.21 15.92 1.75
CA GLU A 155 16.57 17.13 1.21
C GLU A 155 17.56 18.27 0.99
N THR A 156 18.70 18.29 1.70
CA THR A 156 19.74 19.33 1.61
C THR A 156 20.99 18.87 0.82
N SER A 157 21.13 17.54 0.60
CA SER A 157 22.24 16.97 -0.15
C SER A 157 21.70 15.94 -1.12
N ASN A 158 21.87 16.18 -2.43
CA ASN A 158 21.37 15.35 -3.52
C ASN A 158 19.84 15.15 -3.53
N PRO A 159 19.01 16.23 -3.48
CA PRO A 159 17.55 16.14 -3.41
C PRO A 159 16.94 15.39 -4.61
N GLU A 160 17.51 15.50 -5.82
CA GLU A 160 17.04 14.77 -7.00
C GLU A 160 17.30 13.26 -6.87
N LEU A 161 18.38 12.86 -6.24
CA LEU A 161 18.64 11.47 -5.94
C LEU A 161 17.68 10.95 -4.85
N LEU A 162 17.37 11.76 -3.83
CA LEU A 162 16.33 11.44 -2.85
C LEU A 162 14.97 11.26 -3.52
N ARG A 163 14.62 12.11 -4.48
CA ARG A 163 13.38 12.04 -5.26
C ARG A 163 13.30 10.74 -6.08
N LEU A 164 14.40 10.29 -6.68
CA LEU A 164 14.51 9.00 -7.37
C LEU A 164 14.32 7.83 -6.39
N MET A 165 15.01 7.90 -5.22
CA MET A 165 15.01 6.80 -4.25
C MET A 165 13.61 6.58 -3.61
N ARG A 166 12.82 7.62 -3.45
CA ARG A 166 11.39 7.51 -3.12
C ARG A 166 10.67 6.78 -4.26
N ALA A 167 10.09 5.63 -3.99
CA ALA A 167 9.50 4.71 -4.98
C ALA A 167 10.52 4.11 -6.00
N SER A 168 11.79 3.94 -5.61
CA SER A 168 12.81 3.24 -6.42
C SER A 168 12.64 1.71 -6.41
N TYR A 169 11.82 1.17 -5.53
CA TYR A 169 11.59 -0.27 -5.37
C TYR A 169 12.88 -1.09 -5.14
N GLY A 170 13.94 -0.44 -4.62
CA GLY A 170 15.23 -1.08 -4.40
C GLY A 170 15.99 -1.41 -5.70
N LEU A 171 15.69 -0.74 -6.82
CA LEU A 171 16.39 -0.92 -8.09
C LEU A 171 17.74 -0.20 -8.13
N CYS A 172 17.97 0.79 -7.24
CA CYS A 172 19.23 1.53 -7.12
C CYS A 172 20.11 1.02 -5.98
N GLY A 173 19.79 -0.13 -5.38
CA GLY A 173 20.52 -0.71 -4.26
C GLY A 173 19.64 -1.00 -3.04
N ILE A 174 20.26 -1.36 -1.90
CA ILE A 174 19.57 -1.75 -0.67
C ILE A 174 19.68 -0.66 0.38
N VAL A 175 18.56 -0.04 0.73
CA VAL A 175 18.49 0.96 1.81
C VAL A 175 18.62 0.27 3.16
N TYR A 176 19.50 0.82 4.02
CA TYR A 176 19.71 0.30 5.36
C TYR A 176 19.33 1.27 6.47
N GLU A 177 19.26 2.58 6.19
CA GLU A 177 18.89 3.63 7.15
C GLU A 177 17.96 4.65 6.48
N VAL A 178 16.93 5.07 7.20
CA VAL A 178 15.98 6.09 6.77
C VAL A 178 15.72 7.11 7.87
N THR A 179 15.57 8.39 7.50
CA THR A 179 15.13 9.47 8.39
C THR A 179 13.78 9.98 7.90
N LEU A 180 12.76 9.90 8.73
CA LEU A 180 11.37 10.25 8.41
C LEU A 180 10.87 11.36 9.34
N ARG A 181 10.08 12.28 8.80
CA ARG A 181 9.38 13.29 9.60
C ARG A 181 8.35 12.65 10.51
N ILE A 182 8.27 13.17 11.72
CA ILE A 182 7.25 12.84 12.73
C ILE A 182 6.55 14.11 13.18
N LYS A 183 5.45 13.95 13.92
CA LYS A 183 4.68 15.07 14.48
C LYS A 183 4.10 14.69 15.84
N PRO A 184 3.55 15.67 16.60
CA PRO A 184 2.79 15.38 17.80
C PRO A 184 1.65 14.39 17.56
N LEU A 185 1.32 13.59 18.59
CA LEU A 185 0.24 12.62 18.54
C LEU A 185 -1.11 13.31 18.37
N GLU A 186 -1.87 12.91 17.36
CA GLU A 186 -3.19 13.46 17.04
C GLU A 186 -4.28 12.44 17.27
N ALA A 187 -5.42 12.91 17.71
CA ALA A 187 -6.67 12.15 17.74
C ALA A 187 -7.51 12.49 16.51
N ILE A 188 -8.24 11.50 16.02
CA ILE A 188 -9.13 11.65 14.86
C ILE A 188 -10.53 11.10 15.19
N HIS A 189 -11.50 11.73 14.56
CA HIS A 189 -12.90 11.29 14.56
C HIS A 189 -13.24 10.76 13.16
N PHE A 190 -13.93 9.62 13.11
CA PHE A 190 -14.47 9.05 11.86
C PHE A 190 -15.94 9.40 11.69
N GLY A 191 -16.27 10.10 10.62
CA GLY A 191 -17.63 10.27 10.13
C GLY A 191 -17.97 9.22 9.07
N TYR A 192 -19.25 8.87 8.93
CA TYR A 192 -19.72 7.96 7.88
C TYR A 192 -20.89 8.58 7.14
N LEU A 193 -20.73 8.75 5.82
CA LEU A 193 -21.68 9.42 4.98
C LEU A 193 -22.08 8.50 3.81
N PRO A 194 -23.20 7.75 3.92
CA PRO A 194 -23.66 6.90 2.83
C PRO A 194 -24.35 7.72 1.73
N ARG A 195 -24.05 7.43 0.45
CA ARG A 195 -24.67 8.06 -0.74
C ARG A 195 -24.89 7.02 -1.83
N PRO A 196 -26.04 7.01 -2.53
CA PRO A 196 -26.22 6.22 -3.74
C PRO A 196 -25.30 6.75 -4.85
N VAL A 197 -24.50 5.87 -5.48
CA VAL A 197 -23.53 6.27 -6.52
C VAL A 197 -24.23 6.91 -7.72
N ASP A 198 -25.42 6.43 -8.09
CA ASP A 198 -26.16 6.93 -9.25
C ASP A 198 -26.70 8.35 -9.05
N GLN A 199 -26.92 8.77 -7.79
CA GLN A 199 -27.40 10.09 -7.42
C GLN A 199 -26.30 11.08 -7.08
N LEU A 200 -25.03 10.59 -6.87
CA LEU A 200 -23.91 11.45 -6.58
C LEU A 200 -23.62 12.40 -7.77
N THR A 201 -23.26 13.62 -7.44
CA THR A 201 -22.72 14.60 -8.38
C THR A 201 -21.26 14.90 -8.07
N HIS A 202 -20.48 15.35 -9.05
CA HIS A 202 -19.10 15.79 -8.83
C HIS A 202 -19.03 16.88 -7.75
N LYS A 203 -19.97 17.83 -7.76
CA LYS A 203 -20.05 18.91 -6.76
C LYS A 203 -20.22 18.36 -5.33
N GLU A 204 -21.03 17.32 -5.15
CA GLU A 204 -21.19 16.70 -3.83
C GLU A 204 -19.93 15.94 -3.39
N VAL A 205 -19.26 15.23 -4.30
CA VAL A 205 -17.98 14.57 -4.02
C VAL A 205 -16.93 15.61 -3.60
N ASP A 206 -16.82 16.72 -4.33
CA ASP A 206 -15.92 17.81 -4.01
C ASP A 206 -16.24 18.44 -2.65
N ALA A 207 -17.52 18.69 -2.36
CA ALA A 207 -17.93 19.22 -1.05
C ALA A 207 -17.60 18.26 0.11
N ILE A 208 -17.70 16.93 -0.08
CA ILE A 208 -17.31 15.95 0.92
C ILE A 208 -15.80 15.95 1.14
N ILE A 209 -15.01 16.06 0.07
CA ILE A 209 -13.56 16.14 0.13
C ILE A 209 -13.12 17.40 0.89
N ASP A 210 -13.67 18.54 0.50
CA ASP A 210 -13.27 19.85 1.04
C ASP A 210 -13.69 20.02 2.52
N ALA A 211 -14.74 19.30 2.96
CA ALA A 211 -15.17 19.26 4.37
C ALA A 211 -14.41 18.24 5.23
N SER A 212 -13.45 17.51 4.66
CA SER A 212 -12.76 16.40 5.33
C SER A 212 -11.26 16.66 5.40
N GLU A 213 -10.62 16.30 6.52
CA GLU A 213 -9.16 16.28 6.63
C GLU A 213 -8.56 14.96 6.13
N GLY A 214 -9.37 13.92 6.02
CA GLY A 214 -9.00 12.64 5.42
C GLY A 214 -10.22 11.89 4.93
N LEU A 215 -10.09 11.10 3.87
CA LEU A 215 -11.22 10.47 3.24
C LEU A 215 -10.88 9.12 2.63
N ILE A 216 -11.67 8.12 2.98
CA ILE A 216 -11.73 6.83 2.29
C ILE A 216 -13.20 6.58 1.92
N CYS A 217 -13.44 6.11 0.71
CA CYS A 217 -14.76 5.68 0.29
C CYS A 217 -14.80 4.15 0.17
N TRP A 218 -15.78 3.53 0.78
CA TRP A 218 -16.08 2.12 0.64
C TRP A 218 -17.33 1.94 -0.19
N THR A 219 -17.23 1.30 -1.35
CA THR A 219 -18.41 1.07 -2.20
C THR A 219 -18.89 -0.36 -2.06
N VAL A 220 -20.18 -0.50 -1.80
CA VAL A 220 -20.90 -1.78 -1.64
C VAL A 220 -22.10 -1.76 -2.58
N GLY A 221 -22.15 -2.66 -3.57
CA GLY A 221 -23.11 -2.57 -4.64
C GLY A 221 -23.04 -1.19 -5.32
N ARG A 222 -24.18 -0.49 -5.39
CA ARG A 222 -24.24 0.89 -5.92
C ARG A 222 -24.33 1.98 -4.83
N LYS A 223 -23.79 1.70 -3.63
CA LYS A 223 -23.78 2.64 -2.50
C LYS A 223 -22.36 2.96 -2.06
N ALA A 224 -21.99 4.21 -2.12
CA ALA A 224 -20.73 4.77 -1.62
C ALA A 224 -20.88 5.14 -0.13
N HIS A 225 -19.96 4.72 0.71
CA HIS A 225 -19.85 5.03 2.13
C HIS A 225 -18.59 5.83 2.36
N PHE A 226 -18.70 7.14 2.37
CA PHE A 226 -17.58 8.03 2.64
C PHE A 226 -17.25 7.98 4.13
N GLN A 227 -16.04 7.54 4.45
CA GLN A 227 -15.46 7.58 5.78
C GLN A 227 -14.60 8.83 5.87
N THR A 228 -15.17 9.89 6.43
CA THR A 228 -14.46 11.15 6.66
C THR A 228 -13.60 11.08 7.90
N ARG A 229 -12.53 11.84 7.95
CA ARG A 229 -11.67 12.01 9.11
C ARG A 229 -11.55 13.47 9.44
N THR A 230 -11.62 13.80 10.73
CA THR A 230 -11.40 15.16 11.26
C THR A 230 -10.54 15.08 12.51
N LYS A 231 -9.62 16.02 12.69
CA LYS A 231 -8.81 16.13 13.90
C LYS A 231 -9.66 16.54 15.09
N ILE A 232 -9.37 15.98 16.25
CA ILE A 232 -10.04 16.29 17.51
C ILE A 232 -9.02 16.34 18.64
N ASP A 233 -9.35 17.04 19.72
CA ASP A 233 -8.45 17.22 20.86
C ASP A 233 -8.28 15.96 21.72
N LYS A 234 -9.32 15.14 21.84
CA LYS A 234 -9.32 13.99 22.74
C LYS A 234 -10.07 12.79 22.16
N VAL A 235 -9.52 11.60 22.44
CA VAL A 235 -10.21 10.34 22.16
C VAL A 235 -11.30 10.11 23.21
N GLY A 236 -12.50 9.73 22.77
CA GLY A 236 -13.59 9.36 23.67
C GLY A 236 -13.24 8.12 24.50
N PRO A 237 -13.94 7.90 25.66
CA PRO A 237 -13.59 6.87 26.62
C PRO A 237 -13.62 5.44 26.04
N PHE A 238 -14.45 5.21 25.06
CA PHE A 238 -14.55 3.91 24.34
C PHE A 238 -13.74 3.86 23.03
N GLY A 239 -13.09 4.96 22.64
CA GLY A 239 -12.42 5.06 21.34
C GLY A 239 -11.36 3.98 21.11
N ALA A 240 -10.49 3.72 22.10
CA ALA A 240 -9.45 2.69 22.00
C ALA A 240 -10.03 1.27 21.91
N LEU A 241 -11.09 0.97 22.67
CA LEU A 241 -11.77 -0.33 22.66
C LEU A 241 -12.42 -0.59 21.29
N PHE A 242 -13.14 0.39 20.77
CA PHE A 242 -13.80 0.27 19.47
C PHE A 242 -12.80 0.27 18.29
N ALA A 243 -11.68 0.98 18.40
CA ALA A 243 -10.60 0.89 17.43
C ALA A 243 -10.02 -0.54 17.38
N ALA A 244 -9.76 -1.14 18.54
CA ALA A 244 -9.30 -2.52 18.64
C ALA A 244 -10.35 -3.51 18.09
N GLY A 245 -11.62 -3.31 18.41
CA GLY A 245 -12.75 -4.10 17.90
C GLY A 245 -12.87 -4.04 16.36
N ARG A 246 -12.82 -2.85 15.78
CA ARG A 246 -12.83 -2.65 14.31
C ARG A 246 -11.69 -3.37 13.63
N ARG A 247 -10.43 -3.20 14.14
CA ARG A 247 -9.26 -3.90 13.59
C ARG A 247 -9.43 -5.42 13.65
N ARG A 248 -9.97 -5.93 14.77
CA ARG A 248 -10.18 -7.37 14.95
C ARG A 248 -11.28 -7.89 14.01
N LEU A 249 -12.37 -7.15 13.86
CA LEU A 249 -13.46 -7.48 12.94
C LEU A 249 -12.93 -7.56 11.52
N TRP A 250 -12.32 -6.50 11.01
CA TRP A 250 -11.74 -6.45 9.67
C TRP A 250 -10.71 -7.57 9.46
N ASN A 251 -9.75 -7.68 10.37
CA ASN A 251 -8.61 -8.59 10.20
C ASN A 251 -8.96 -10.08 10.34
N HIS A 252 -10.11 -10.40 10.95
CA HIS A 252 -10.45 -11.80 11.25
C HIS A 252 -11.78 -12.27 10.64
N THR A 253 -12.66 -11.41 10.20
CA THR A 253 -14.01 -11.80 9.81
C THR A 253 -14.36 -11.49 8.35
N GLU A 254 -14.06 -10.30 7.85
CA GLU A 254 -14.51 -9.86 6.52
C GLU A 254 -14.16 -10.87 5.40
N ALA A 255 -12.87 -11.19 5.28
CA ALA A 255 -12.40 -12.14 4.27
C ALA A 255 -12.90 -13.58 4.50
N ARG A 256 -13.08 -13.99 5.77
CA ARG A 256 -13.59 -15.32 6.11
C ARG A 256 -15.04 -15.49 5.69
N ILE A 257 -15.86 -14.47 5.94
CA ILE A 257 -17.28 -14.50 5.59
C ILE A 257 -17.45 -14.45 4.08
N GLY A 258 -16.69 -13.62 3.36
CA GLY A 258 -16.67 -13.62 1.91
C GLY A 258 -16.38 -15.00 1.33
N ARG A 259 -15.31 -15.66 1.79
CA ARG A 259 -14.97 -17.03 1.40
C ARG A 259 -16.03 -18.07 1.79
N PHE A 260 -16.65 -17.91 2.95
CA PHE A 260 -17.70 -18.82 3.40
C PHE A 260 -18.91 -18.76 2.46
N ILE A 261 -19.33 -17.54 2.10
CA ILE A 261 -20.44 -17.30 1.15
C ILE A 261 -20.11 -17.96 -0.19
N ASP A 262 -18.93 -17.73 -0.75
CA ASP A 262 -18.50 -18.31 -2.03
C ASP A 262 -18.49 -19.83 -2.03
N ARG A 263 -18.07 -20.44 -0.93
CA ARG A 263 -17.95 -21.91 -0.83
C ARG A 263 -19.27 -22.62 -0.52
N ARG A 264 -20.20 -21.95 0.15
CA ARG A 264 -21.40 -22.59 0.69
C ARG A 264 -22.67 -22.28 -0.07
N ILE A 265 -22.69 -21.19 -0.84
CA ILE A 265 -23.87 -20.79 -1.60
C ILE A 265 -23.61 -21.03 -3.09
N PRO A 266 -24.09 -22.16 -3.64
CA PRO A 266 -23.80 -22.53 -5.03
C PRO A 266 -24.58 -21.67 -6.04
N THR A 267 -25.78 -21.20 -5.66
CA THR A 267 -26.62 -20.41 -6.54
C THR A 267 -26.10 -19.00 -6.72
N LYS A 268 -25.77 -18.60 -7.94
CA LYS A 268 -25.20 -17.31 -8.30
C LYS A 268 -25.95 -16.11 -7.71
N VAL A 269 -27.27 -16.07 -7.89
CA VAL A 269 -28.13 -14.97 -7.40
C VAL A 269 -28.11 -14.88 -5.86
N LEU A 270 -28.27 -16.03 -5.18
CA LEU A 270 -28.28 -16.07 -3.72
C LEU A 270 -26.92 -15.72 -3.14
N ARG A 271 -25.83 -16.14 -3.78
CA ARG A 271 -24.46 -15.80 -3.39
C ARG A 271 -24.21 -14.29 -3.47
N SER A 272 -24.62 -13.67 -4.59
CA SER A 272 -24.53 -12.22 -4.74
C SER A 272 -25.34 -11.46 -3.69
N ALA A 273 -26.59 -11.88 -3.46
CA ALA A 273 -27.46 -11.27 -2.44
C ALA A 273 -26.88 -11.42 -1.01
N ALA A 274 -26.25 -12.57 -0.70
CA ALA A 274 -25.63 -12.82 0.59
C ALA A 274 -24.40 -11.90 0.81
N HIS A 275 -23.59 -11.67 -0.22
CA HIS A 275 -22.49 -10.71 -0.15
C HIS A 275 -23.00 -9.28 0.10
N ASP A 276 -24.02 -8.85 -0.64
CA ASP A 276 -24.61 -7.52 -0.49
C ASP A 276 -25.20 -7.31 0.91
N ALA A 277 -25.92 -8.32 1.43
CA ALA A 277 -26.50 -8.28 2.77
C ALA A 277 -25.41 -8.22 3.86
N TRP A 278 -24.33 -8.99 3.71
CA TRP A 278 -23.20 -8.96 4.62
C TRP A 278 -22.52 -7.59 4.65
N PHE A 279 -22.20 -7.05 3.49
CA PHE A 279 -21.55 -5.76 3.38
C PHE A 279 -22.42 -4.61 3.91
N ALA A 280 -23.73 -4.63 3.61
CA ALA A 280 -24.66 -3.65 4.13
C ALA A 280 -24.73 -3.71 5.66
N SER A 281 -24.78 -4.92 6.25
CA SER A 281 -24.77 -5.12 7.71
C SER A 281 -23.48 -4.64 8.36
N SER A 282 -22.33 -4.96 7.76
CA SER A 282 -21.02 -4.51 8.24
C SER A 282 -20.93 -2.98 8.25
N LYS A 283 -21.38 -2.31 7.19
CA LYS A 283 -21.35 -0.84 7.10
C LYS A 283 -22.37 -0.18 8.04
N LEU A 284 -23.54 -0.77 8.22
CA LEU A 284 -24.50 -0.30 9.21
C LEU A 284 -23.91 -0.37 10.63
N LEU A 285 -23.27 -1.48 10.99
CA LEU A 285 -22.59 -1.62 12.28
C LEU A 285 -21.51 -0.56 12.45
N MET A 286 -20.68 -0.32 11.43
CA MET A 286 -19.62 0.69 11.50
C MET A 286 -20.17 2.12 11.63
N SER A 287 -21.29 2.43 10.97
CA SER A 287 -21.94 3.74 11.11
C SER A 287 -22.61 3.95 12.47
N THR A 288 -23.13 2.89 13.11
CA THR A 288 -23.78 2.99 14.42
C THR A 288 -22.79 3.12 15.59
N LEU A 289 -21.53 2.67 15.44
CA LEU A 289 -20.48 2.91 16.43
C LEU A 289 -20.26 4.39 16.73
N HIS A 290 -20.66 5.25 15.82
CA HIS A 290 -20.68 6.70 15.96
C HIS A 290 -21.55 7.17 17.15
N LEU A 291 -22.72 6.55 17.30
CA LEU A 291 -23.72 6.95 18.31
C LEU A 291 -23.26 6.69 19.76
N ILE A 292 -22.30 5.80 19.96
CA ILE A 292 -21.81 5.39 21.28
C ILE A 292 -20.38 5.87 21.57
N GLY A 293 -19.91 6.90 20.86
CA GLY A 293 -18.57 7.48 21.07
C GLY A 293 -17.40 6.62 20.60
N GLY A 294 -17.67 5.56 19.85
CA GLY A 294 -16.65 4.63 19.32
C GLY A 294 -15.97 5.09 18.02
N ALA A 295 -16.29 6.29 17.53
CA ALA A 295 -15.78 6.81 16.26
C ALA A 295 -14.47 7.59 16.41
N THR A 296 -13.87 7.67 17.59
CA THR A 296 -12.64 8.41 17.86
C THR A 296 -11.47 7.47 18.17
N LEU A 297 -10.26 7.83 17.75
CA LEU A 297 -9.03 7.09 18.06
C LEU A 297 -7.79 7.98 17.87
N TYR A 298 -6.65 7.59 18.42
CA TYR A 298 -5.39 8.17 18.00
C TYR A 298 -5.00 7.68 16.61
N ASN A 299 -4.49 8.58 15.78
CA ASN A 299 -4.20 8.29 14.38
C ASN A 299 -3.36 7.01 14.16
N PRO A 300 -2.29 6.72 14.94
CA PRO A 300 -1.56 5.46 14.82
C PRO A 300 -2.39 4.21 15.12
N ASP A 301 -3.50 4.33 15.85
CA ASP A 301 -4.35 3.18 16.22
C ASP A 301 -5.19 2.62 15.07
N LYS A 302 -5.27 3.31 13.93
CA LYS A 302 -5.86 2.77 12.71
C LYS A 302 -4.99 1.69 12.05
N THR A 303 -3.70 1.66 12.37
CA THR A 303 -2.70 0.77 11.80
C THR A 303 -2.94 -0.69 12.21
N ILE A 304 -2.87 -1.60 11.24
CA ILE A 304 -3.11 -3.04 11.42
C ILE A 304 -1.78 -3.80 11.35
N ASP A 305 -1.54 -4.67 12.31
CA ASP A 305 -0.44 -5.64 12.28
C ASP A 305 -0.90 -6.92 11.56
N TYR A 306 -0.72 -6.95 10.25
CA TYR A 306 -1.12 -8.07 9.40
C TYR A 306 -0.27 -9.33 9.60
N SER A 307 0.88 -9.26 10.30
CA SER A 307 1.67 -10.46 10.62
C SER A 307 0.89 -11.47 11.47
N ARG A 308 -0.12 -10.97 12.19
CA ARG A 308 -1.01 -11.77 13.06
C ARG A 308 -2.29 -12.23 12.37
N THR A 309 -2.49 -11.89 11.11
CA THR A 309 -3.70 -12.29 10.36
C THR A 309 -3.62 -13.77 10.01
N PRO A 310 -4.57 -14.60 10.45
CA PRO A 310 -4.59 -16.01 10.11
C PRO A 310 -4.80 -16.20 8.60
N ALA A 311 -4.24 -17.28 8.04
CA ALA A 311 -4.31 -17.55 6.60
C ALA A 311 -5.75 -17.52 6.04
N SER A 312 -6.73 -17.97 6.83
CA SER A 312 -8.15 -17.95 6.46
C SER A 312 -8.77 -16.54 6.38
N ALA A 313 -8.10 -15.52 6.90
CA ALA A 313 -8.58 -14.13 6.88
C ALA A 313 -7.77 -13.21 5.95
N LYS A 314 -6.74 -13.74 5.28
CA LYS A 314 -5.94 -12.98 4.30
C LYS A 314 -6.75 -12.72 3.03
N TYR A 315 -6.50 -11.60 2.39
CA TYR A 315 -7.13 -11.18 1.13
C TYR A 315 -6.10 -10.49 0.25
N ALA A 316 -6.41 -10.37 -1.02
CA ALA A 316 -5.65 -9.61 -2.01
C ALA A 316 -6.46 -8.43 -2.53
N PHE A 317 -5.78 -7.46 -3.11
CA PHE A 317 -6.40 -6.30 -3.73
C PHE A 317 -5.51 -5.80 -4.89
N THR A 318 -6.04 -4.91 -5.69
CA THR A 318 -5.26 -4.13 -6.63
C THR A 318 -5.54 -2.65 -6.40
N PHE A 319 -4.63 -1.78 -6.82
CA PHE A 319 -4.76 -0.34 -6.66
C PHE A 319 -4.50 0.36 -7.99
N TRP A 320 -5.44 1.22 -8.39
CA TRP A 320 -5.26 2.15 -9.49
C TRP A 320 -5.77 3.53 -9.08
N ALA A 321 -4.95 4.56 -9.32
CA ALA A 321 -5.28 5.95 -9.03
C ALA A 321 -5.89 6.62 -10.26
N PHE A 322 -6.90 7.46 -10.03
CA PHE A 322 -7.59 8.22 -11.09
C PHE A 322 -7.67 9.70 -10.69
N PRO A 323 -7.58 10.64 -11.63
CA PRO A 323 -7.74 12.06 -11.34
C PRO A 323 -9.04 12.33 -10.57
N ARG A 324 -8.98 13.19 -9.53
CA ARG A 324 -10.14 13.55 -8.69
C ARG A 324 -11.39 13.86 -9.52
N GLY A 325 -11.25 14.70 -10.55
CA GLY A 325 -12.37 15.12 -11.38
C GLY A 325 -13.00 14.04 -12.25
N GLN A 326 -12.32 12.89 -12.44
CA GLN A 326 -12.81 11.76 -13.25
C GLN A 326 -13.29 10.59 -12.37
N TRP A 327 -12.97 10.60 -11.07
CA TRP A 327 -13.19 9.42 -10.21
C TRP A 327 -14.65 8.94 -10.18
N LEU A 328 -15.62 9.84 -10.09
CA LEU A 328 -17.03 9.43 -10.00
C LEU A 328 -17.51 8.73 -11.28
N ASP A 329 -17.11 9.21 -12.44
CA ASP A 329 -17.45 8.59 -13.73
C ASP A 329 -16.71 7.27 -13.90
N THR A 330 -15.43 7.20 -13.48
CA THR A 330 -14.66 5.97 -13.45
C THR A 330 -15.26 4.94 -12.48
N LEU A 331 -15.73 5.37 -11.31
CA LEU A 331 -16.43 4.48 -10.37
C LEU A 331 -17.70 3.89 -10.98
N ARG A 332 -18.51 4.70 -11.67
CA ARG A 332 -19.71 4.22 -12.37
C ARG A 332 -19.35 3.22 -13.46
N ALA A 333 -18.37 3.56 -14.30
CA ALA A 333 -17.87 2.67 -15.34
C ALA A 333 -17.30 1.36 -14.77
N TYR A 334 -16.61 1.42 -13.63
CA TYR A 334 -16.12 0.22 -12.92
C TYR A 334 -17.28 -0.69 -12.44
N LEU A 335 -18.34 -0.09 -11.90
CA LEU A 335 -19.50 -0.87 -11.46
C LEU A 335 -20.17 -1.59 -12.63
N GLU A 336 -20.29 -0.94 -13.78
CA GLU A 336 -20.80 -1.53 -15.01
C GLU A 336 -19.85 -2.64 -15.55
N PHE A 337 -18.55 -2.37 -15.59
CA PHE A 337 -17.53 -3.37 -15.94
C PHE A 337 -17.60 -4.60 -15.03
N SER A 338 -17.67 -4.40 -13.72
CA SER A 338 -17.74 -5.48 -12.74
C SER A 338 -19.01 -6.32 -12.89
N GLU A 339 -20.15 -5.69 -13.16
CA GLU A 339 -21.41 -6.38 -13.42
C GLU A 339 -21.38 -7.16 -14.73
N GLN A 340 -20.84 -6.58 -15.80
CA GLN A 340 -20.68 -7.26 -17.09
C GLN A 340 -19.73 -8.46 -16.95
N TYR A 341 -18.60 -8.28 -16.27
CA TYR A 341 -17.62 -9.34 -16.02
C TYR A 341 -18.25 -10.50 -15.23
N TYR A 342 -19.07 -10.18 -14.22
CA TYR A 342 -19.79 -11.17 -13.44
C TYR A 342 -20.81 -11.97 -14.29
N ARG A 343 -21.50 -11.31 -15.22
CA ARG A 343 -22.44 -12.01 -16.13
C ARG A 343 -21.72 -12.99 -17.06
N GLN A 344 -20.51 -12.61 -17.53
CA GLN A 344 -19.75 -13.38 -18.50
C GLN A 344 -18.92 -14.51 -17.86
N HIS A 345 -18.32 -14.26 -16.69
CA HIS A 345 -17.30 -15.13 -16.09
C HIS A 345 -17.71 -15.72 -14.72
N ASP A 346 -18.90 -15.42 -14.22
CA ASP A 346 -19.36 -15.80 -12.87
C ASP A 346 -18.38 -15.41 -11.75
N PHE A 347 -17.61 -14.34 -11.95
CA PHE A 347 -16.66 -13.81 -10.97
C PHE A 347 -17.07 -12.42 -10.51
N ARG A 348 -17.08 -12.22 -9.19
CA ARG A 348 -17.33 -10.96 -8.51
C ARG A 348 -16.40 -10.83 -7.31
N CYS A 349 -15.89 -9.64 -7.06
CA CYS A 349 -15.17 -9.35 -5.82
C CYS A 349 -16.10 -9.57 -4.61
N ASN A 350 -15.60 -10.31 -3.63
CA ASN A 350 -16.34 -10.72 -2.42
C ASN A 350 -16.01 -9.87 -1.20
N MET A 351 -15.46 -8.68 -1.42
CA MET A 351 -15.18 -7.67 -0.40
C MET A 351 -15.58 -6.27 -0.91
N PRO A 352 -15.82 -5.30 -0.01
CA PRO A 352 -16.11 -3.93 -0.42
C PRO A 352 -14.99 -3.33 -1.27
N LEU A 353 -15.36 -2.54 -2.28
CA LEU A 353 -14.41 -1.75 -3.05
C LEU A 353 -13.85 -0.62 -2.19
N GLY A 354 -12.53 -0.51 -2.12
CA GLY A 354 -11.84 0.61 -1.47
C GLY A 354 -11.55 1.75 -2.44
N SER A 355 -11.57 2.99 -1.94
CA SER A 355 -11.13 4.17 -2.67
C SER A 355 -10.52 5.16 -1.69
N TYR A 356 -9.30 5.60 -1.94
CA TYR A 356 -8.56 6.53 -1.11
C TYR A 356 -8.44 7.88 -1.82
N PHE A 357 -8.82 8.96 -1.15
CA PHE A 357 -8.50 10.29 -1.63
C PHE A 357 -7.07 10.65 -1.23
N ILE A 358 -6.25 11.04 -2.19
CA ILE A 358 -4.84 11.37 -1.99
C ILE A 358 -4.51 12.64 -2.76
N ARG A 359 -3.89 13.59 -2.08
CA ARG A 359 -3.51 14.88 -2.67
C ARG A 359 -2.35 14.75 -3.64
N LYS A 360 -2.24 15.75 -4.50
CA LYS A 360 -1.09 15.97 -5.37
C LYS A 360 0.21 15.90 -4.59
N ASP A 361 1.15 15.07 -5.07
CA ASP A 361 2.43 14.80 -4.43
C ASP A 361 3.54 14.64 -5.47
N VAL A 362 4.49 15.53 -5.49
CA VAL A 362 5.62 15.57 -6.44
C VAL A 362 6.94 15.11 -5.84
N HIS A 363 6.95 14.63 -4.59
CA HIS A 363 8.18 14.27 -3.86
C HIS A 363 8.87 13.01 -4.42
N SER A 364 8.15 12.17 -5.16
CA SER A 364 8.71 11.00 -5.85
C SER A 364 8.58 11.14 -7.36
N LEU A 365 9.58 10.68 -8.11
CA LEU A 365 9.55 10.67 -9.57
C LEU A 365 8.38 9.83 -10.11
N LEU A 366 8.08 8.71 -9.46
CA LEU A 366 6.96 7.84 -9.81
C LEU A 366 5.71 8.05 -8.94
N SER A 367 5.52 9.24 -8.33
CA SER A 367 4.30 9.50 -7.58
C SER A 367 3.06 9.28 -8.46
N TYR A 368 2.11 8.50 -7.97
CA TYR A 368 0.84 8.24 -8.66
C TYR A 368 -0.17 9.39 -8.55
N SER A 369 0.12 10.39 -7.71
CA SER A 369 -0.63 11.66 -7.61
C SER A 369 0.20 12.87 -8.06
N TYR A 370 1.18 12.65 -8.95
CA TYR A 370 2.12 13.68 -9.37
C TYR A 370 1.44 14.86 -10.06
N ASP A 371 0.48 14.60 -10.95
CA ASP A 371 -0.15 15.60 -11.78
C ASP A 371 -1.35 16.29 -11.11
N GLY A 372 -1.89 15.70 -10.05
CA GLY A 372 -3.04 16.26 -9.33
C GLY A 372 -3.53 15.36 -8.21
N ASP A 373 -4.57 15.84 -7.53
CA ASP A 373 -5.31 15.03 -6.55
C ASP A 373 -5.93 13.82 -7.24
N ILE A 374 -5.91 12.68 -6.55
CA ILE A 374 -6.47 11.42 -7.05
C ILE A 374 -7.47 10.81 -6.08
N PHE A 375 -8.33 9.99 -6.65
CA PHE A 375 -9.07 8.96 -5.94
C PHE A 375 -8.72 7.60 -6.50
N SER A 376 -8.55 6.60 -5.64
CA SER A 376 -8.27 5.25 -6.11
C SER A 376 -9.54 4.43 -6.37
N ILE A 377 -9.40 3.35 -7.13
CA ILE A 377 -10.35 2.24 -7.23
C ILE A 377 -9.57 0.97 -6.92
N ASP A 378 -9.92 0.34 -5.79
CA ASP A 378 -9.21 -0.79 -5.21
C ASP A 378 -10.15 -2.00 -5.11
N PRO A 379 -10.33 -2.82 -6.15
CA PRO A 379 -10.96 -4.11 -6.03
C PRO A 379 -10.26 -4.98 -4.99
N ILE A 380 -11.02 -5.52 -4.03
CA ILE A 380 -10.53 -6.35 -2.94
C ILE A 380 -11.22 -7.71 -3.01
N HIS A 381 -10.45 -8.79 -2.90
CA HIS A 381 -10.98 -10.15 -2.98
C HIS A 381 -10.28 -11.12 -2.03
N ALA A 382 -11.06 -11.87 -1.29
CA ALA A 382 -10.60 -13.01 -0.52
C ALA A 382 -10.77 -14.28 -1.36
N TYR A 383 -9.84 -14.49 -2.31
CA TYR A 383 -10.00 -15.50 -3.34
C TYR A 383 -10.06 -16.94 -2.80
N THR A 384 -10.98 -17.70 -3.40
CA THR A 384 -11.09 -19.16 -3.26
C THR A 384 -10.56 -19.85 -4.51
N ASP A 385 -10.57 -19.14 -5.64
CA ASP A 385 -9.99 -19.51 -6.93
C ASP A 385 -9.02 -18.41 -7.36
N LYS A 386 -7.72 -18.72 -7.33
CA LYS A 386 -6.69 -17.75 -7.73
C LYS A 386 -6.71 -17.47 -9.22
N ALA A 387 -7.00 -18.46 -10.06
CA ALA A 387 -6.99 -18.27 -11.51
C ALA A 387 -8.11 -17.31 -11.95
N ALA A 388 -9.30 -17.41 -11.37
CA ALA A 388 -10.39 -16.49 -11.64
C ALA A 388 -10.07 -15.05 -11.15
N TRP A 389 -9.43 -14.92 -9.99
CA TRP A 389 -8.93 -13.63 -9.51
C TRP A 389 -7.88 -13.03 -10.43
N ASP A 390 -6.89 -13.81 -10.85
CA ASP A 390 -5.81 -13.37 -11.75
C ASP A 390 -6.36 -12.91 -13.11
N ALA A 391 -7.34 -13.64 -13.68
CA ALA A 391 -8.01 -13.25 -14.91
C ALA A 391 -8.81 -11.94 -14.77
N PHE A 392 -9.51 -11.76 -13.64
CA PHE A 392 -10.19 -10.49 -13.34
C PHE A 392 -9.18 -9.33 -13.26
N LEU A 393 -8.05 -9.51 -12.60
CA LEU A 393 -7.02 -8.47 -12.47
C LEU A 393 -6.46 -8.04 -13.82
N GLN A 394 -6.23 -8.97 -14.75
CA GLN A 394 -5.78 -8.64 -16.10
C GLN A 394 -6.82 -7.81 -16.85
N ALA A 395 -8.08 -8.23 -16.84
CA ALA A 395 -9.17 -7.47 -17.45
C ALA A 395 -9.38 -6.10 -16.79
N PHE A 396 -9.22 -6.02 -15.47
CA PHE A 396 -9.31 -4.76 -14.73
C PHE A 396 -8.15 -3.81 -15.04
N ASN A 397 -6.93 -4.32 -15.24
CA ASN A 397 -5.79 -3.47 -15.63
C ASN A 397 -6.02 -2.81 -17.00
N ASP A 398 -6.54 -3.55 -17.97
CA ASP A 398 -6.89 -3.00 -19.28
C ASP A 398 -8.02 -1.96 -19.19
N PHE A 399 -9.03 -2.23 -18.36
CA PHE A 399 -10.09 -1.25 -18.05
C PHE A 399 -9.50 0.01 -17.42
N ALA A 400 -8.70 -0.13 -16.36
CA ALA A 400 -8.13 0.99 -15.63
C ALA A 400 -7.19 1.85 -16.50
N CYS A 401 -6.38 1.21 -17.34
CA CYS A 401 -5.53 1.92 -18.30
C CYS A 401 -6.34 2.75 -19.30
N LYS A 402 -7.45 2.20 -19.84
CA LYS A 402 -8.36 2.94 -20.74
C LYS A 402 -9.02 4.14 -20.07
N MET A 403 -9.16 4.11 -18.75
CA MET A 403 -9.70 5.20 -17.94
C MET A 403 -8.60 6.14 -17.41
N ASN A 404 -7.40 6.14 -18.02
CA ASN A 404 -6.24 6.95 -17.62
C ASN A 404 -5.79 6.70 -16.17
N GLY A 405 -5.94 5.48 -15.69
CA GLY A 405 -5.52 5.08 -14.35
C GLY A 405 -4.00 4.97 -14.22
N ILE A 406 -3.49 5.18 -13.01
CA ILE A 406 -2.08 5.07 -12.65
C ILE A 406 -1.92 3.92 -11.66
N PRO A 407 -1.16 2.84 -11.99
CA PRO A 407 -0.97 1.69 -11.12
C PRO A 407 0.09 1.94 -10.04
N LEU A 408 0.03 1.16 -8.94
CA LEU A 408 1.11 1.03 -7.98
C LEU A 408 1.90 -0.26 -8.23
N LEU A 409 3.20 -0.15 -8.51
CA LEU A 409 4.01 -1.28 -8.95
C LEU A 409 4.17 -2.40 -7.90
N ASN A 410 3.88 -2.13 -6.62
CA ASN A 410 3.85 -3.14 -5.56
C ASN A 410 2.44 -3.67 -5.24
N GLN A 411 1.38 -3.10 -5.81
CA GLN A 411 -0.01 -3.43 -5.47
C GLN A 411 -0.91 -3.70 -6.69
N SER A 412 -0.42 -3.50 -7.91
CA SER A 412 -1.17 -3.75 -9.15
C SER A 412 -0.56 -4.96 -9.87
N PRO A 413 -1.03 -6.19 -9.57
CA PRO A 413 -0.53 -7.40 -10.23
C PRO A 413 -0.82 -7.36 -11.75
N PHE A 414 0.01 -8.04 -12.54
CA PHE A 414 -0.12 -8.17 -14.00
C PHE A 414 -0.04 -6.85 -14.78
N VAL A 415 0.47 -5.78 -14.16
CA VAL A 415 0.79 -4.56 -14.90
C VAL A 415 1.86 -4.86 -15.93
N ALA A 416 1.61 -4.48 -17.18
CA ALA A 416 2.53 -4.60 -18.31
C ALA A 416 3.22 -3.25 -18.60
N ARG A 417 4.28 -3.29 -19.38
CA ARG A 417 5.04 -2.10 -19.79
C ARG A 417 4.14 -1.01 -20.37
N GLN A 418 3.24 -1.36 -21.29
CA GLN A 418 2.30 -0.42 -21.89
C GLN A 418 1.46 0.35 -20.87
N HIS A 419 1.05 -0.30 -19.76
CA HIS A 419 0.29 0.33 -18.68
C HIS A 419 1.13 1.37 -17.93
N VAL A 420 2.40 1.05 -17.68
CA VAL A 420 3.33 1.92 -16.98
C VAL A 420 3.75 3.11 -17.84
N GLU A 421 4.05 2.88 -19.11
CA GLU A 421 4.38 3.94 -20.07
C GLU A 421 3.22 4.91 -20.26
N ALA A 422 1.99 4.42 -20.40
CA ALA A 422 0.80 5.24 -20.49
C ALA A 422 0.57 6.08 -19.23
N ALA A 423 0.78 5.48 -18.05
CA ALA A 423 0.50 6.11 -16.76
C ALA A 423 1.54 7.16 -16.35
N TYR A 424 2.83 6.88 -16.55
CA TYR A 424 3.92 7.71 -16.06
C TYR A 424 4.62 8.53 -17.15
N GLY A 425 4.44 8.18 -18.42
CA GLY A 425 4.97 8.92 -19.57
C GLY A 425 6.48 9.18 -19.48
N VAL A 426 6.88 10.44 -19.68
CA VAL A 426 8.29 10.86 -19.64
C VAL A 426 8.98 10.57 -18.31
N ARG A 427 8.24 10.54 -17.20
CA ARG A 427 8.78 10.22 -15.86
C ARG A 427 9.22 8.76 -15.78
N TRP A 428 8.53 7.84 -16.49
CA TRP A 428 8.96 6.45 -16.60
C TRP A 428 10.27 6.32 -17.39
N THR A 429 10.41 7.07 -18.47
CA THR A 429 11.65 7.09 -19.28
C THR A 429 12.82 7.63 -18.46
N GLU A 430 12.62 8.72 -17.73
CA GLU A 430 13.61 9.30 -16.81
C GLU A 430 14.02 8.30 -15.73
N PHE A 431 13.03 7.68 -15.06
CA PHE A 431 13.26 6.68 -14.02
C PHE A 431 14.06 5.49 -14.56
N SER A 432 13.66 4.94 -15.71
CA SER A 432 14.30 3.80 -16.36
C SER A 432 15.75 4.09 -16.73
N THR A 433 16.02 5.33 -17.17
CA THR A 433 17.39 5.78 -17.48
C THR A 433 18.24 5.86 -16.21
N LYS A 434 17.74 6.50 -15.16
CA LYS A 434 18.46 6.62 -13.88
C LYS A 434 18.71 5.26 -13.22
N VAL A 435 17.77 4.32 -13.34
CA VAL A 435 17.96 2.94 -12.84
C VAL A 435 19.07 2.23 -13.61
N ARG A 436 19.14 2.37 -14.96
CA ARG A 436 20.22 1.78 -15.77
C ARG A 436 21.59 2.38 -15.46
N GLU A 437 21.64 3.67 -15.16
CA GLU A 437 22.86 4.34 -14.74
C GLU A 437 23.33 3.85 -13.35
N ALA A 438 22.38 3.65 -12.41
CA ALA A 438 22.67 3.19 -11.05
C ALA A 438 23.02 1.69 -10.98
N ASP A 439 22.49 0.89 -11.89
CA ASP A 439 22.66 -0.58 -11.94
C ASP A 439 22.96 -1.07 -13.37
N PRO A 440 24.13 -0.72 -13.94
CA PRO A 440 24.49 -1.06 -15.32
C PRO A 440 24.61 -2.58 -15.54
N GLU A 441 24.95 -3.34 -14.51
CA GLU A 441 25.08 -4.79 -14.54
C GLU A 441 23.74 -5.51 -14.26
N ARG A 442 22.65 -4.76 -14.06
CA ARG A 442 21.30 -5.27 -13.77
C ARG A 442 21.24 -6.20 -12.54
N ARG A 443 22.09 -5.95 -11.55
CA ARG A 443 22.21 -6.75 -10.35
C ARG A 443 20.94 -6.75 -9.51
N MET A 444 20.17 -5.64 -9.55
CA MET A 444 18.94 -5.47 -8.79
C MET A 444 17.66 -5.79 -9.58
N VAL A 445 17.78 -5.96 -10.90
CA VAL A 445 16.63 -6.06 -11.81
C VAL A 445 16.16 -7.51 -11.92
N ASN A 446 15.06 -7.83 -11.25
CA ASN A 446 14.40 -9.13 -11.33
C ASN A 446 13.50 -9.25 -12.60
N PRO A 447 12.96 -10.45 -12.93
CA PRO A 447 12.13 -10.65 -14.12
C PRO A 447 10.91 -9.71 -14.18
N PHE A 448 10.29 -9.36 -13.04
CA PHE A 448 9.16 -8.43 -12.99
C PHE A 448 9.56 -7.05 -13.53
N PHE A 449 10.63 -6.47 -12.98
CA PHE A 449 11.10 -5.16 -13.44
C PHE A 449 11.78 -5.23 -14.81
N ALA A 450 12.41 -6.34 -15.16
CA ALA A 450 12.93 -6.53 -16.52
C ALA A 450 11.83 -6.38 -17.57
N GLY A 451 10.65 -6.97 -17.34
CA GLY A 451 9.50 -6.85 -18.23
C GLY A 451 8.90 -5.44 -18.31
N LEU A 452 9.15 -4.57 -17.33
CA LEU A 452 8.68 -3.18 -17.34
C LEU A 452 9.71 -2.20 -17.89
N LEU A 453 11.03 -2.45 -17.68
CA LEU A 453 12.14 -1.54 -18.02
C LEU A 453 12.75 -1.79 -19.40
N SER A 454 12.44 -2.94 -20.03
CA SER A 454 13.01 -3.36 -21.32
C SER A 454 12.49 -2.59 -22.51
#